data_febbd748c5b041a3276327dd6a2357ed
#
_entry.id   febbd748c5b041a3276327dd6a2357ed
#
_cell.length_a   1.000
_cell.length_b   1.000
_cell.length_c   1.000
_cell.angle_alpha   90.00
_cell.angle_beta   90.00
_cell.angle_gamma   90.00
#
_symmetry.space_group_name_H-M   'P 1'
#
loop_
_entity.id
_entity.type
_entity.pdbx_description
1 polymer ?
#
loop_
_entity_poly.entity_id
_entity_poly.type
_entity_poly.pdbx_seq_one_letter_code
_entity_poly.pdbx_strand_id
1 'polypeptide(L)'
;MANTKQKAIVYDMPGMVEVDVCSHRKIARGKRIRWRATTEAQAKVNQMRRRRYVTRIVNLNFDARSIMLELDYAPGEYTDSMEQAKRNVRNYIRRIKRLYEKNGAVLKYIYTTERGEESGRVHHHLIVSGGVSKEALLAAWKKSKRSYAQYLEYSENGYTDLGAYYAKRNEAFERCFTCSQNIERPEPLPEEDRECRRISRVFTKKNCKDFYENNFTRAEMAALFPGYKLCDGWTCTYNPYDHSYYMHMRLLKPDADIASWATTVTYNRGSLGDGYPWDSLRPEESTYKQEKYYYSAYWHLVDNDEEE
;
A
#
# COMPACT_ATOMS: atom_id res chain seq x y z
N MET A 1 -11.32 -8.96 36.67
CA MET A 1 -10.70 -8.36 35.47
C MET A 1 -10.84 -9.33 34.32
N ALA A 2 -11.44 -8.94 33.20
CA ALA A 2 -11.60 -9.82 32.04
C ALA A 2 -10.21 -10.21 31.51
N ASN A 3 -9.95 -11.50 31.44
CA ASN A 3 -8.66 -12.03 30.96
C ASN A 3 -8.59 -11.85 29.44
N THR A 4 -8.12 -10.68 29.00
CA THR A 4 -8.02 -10.31 27.59
C THR A 4 -6.89 -11.14 26.98
N LYS A 5 -7.23 -12.08 26.10
CA LYS A 5 -6.24 -12.83 25.35
C LYS A 5 -5.59 -11.95 24.29
N GLN A 6 -4.27 -11.99 24.21
CA GLN A 6 -3.53 -11.45 23.11
C GLN A 6 -3.68 -12.41 21.90
N LYS A 7 -3.92 -11.87 20.72
CA LYS A 7 -4.08 -12.64 19.48
C LYS A 7 -3.21 -12.05 18.39
N ALA A 8 -2.42 -12.88 17.73
CA ALA A 8 -1.78 -12.53 16.47
C ALA A 8 -2.71 -12.92 15.31
N ILE A 9 -2.84 -12.02 14.36
CA ILE A 9 -3.53 -12.20 13.09
C ILE A 9 -2.45 -12.18 12.02
N VAL A 10 -2.27 -13.30 11.33
CA VAL A 10 -1.17 -13.50 10.38
C VAL A 10 -1.74 -13.50 8.97
N TYR A 11 -1.17 -12.69 8.08
CA TYR A 11 -1.48 -12.66 6.65
C TYR A 11 -0.27 -13.16 5.89
N ASP A 12 -0.46 -14.21 5.12
CA ASP A 12 0.58 -14.77 4.27
C ASP A 12 0.42 -14.29 2.82
N MET A 13 1.51 -13.78 2.26
CA MET A 13 1.59 -13.26 0.90
C MET A 13 2.83 -13.84 0.21
N PRO A 14 2.94 -13.82 -1.12
CA PRO A 14 4.01 -14.49 -1.85
C PRO A 14 5.43 -14.23 -1.32
N GLY A 15 5.81 -12.99 -1.10
CA GLY A 15 7.16 -12.64 -0.59
C GLY A 15 7.19 -12.15 0.86
N MET A 16 6.06 -12.14 1.57
CA MET A 16 5.94 -11.43 2.84
C MET A 16 4.91 -12.07 3.75
N VAL A 17 5.19 -12.00 5.07
CA VAL A 17 4.18 -12.25 6.10
C VAL A 17 3.93 -10.95 6.86
N GLU A 18 2.66 -10.60 7.05
CA GLU A 18 2.27 -9.45 7.87
C GLU A 18 1.54 -9.93 9.12
N VAL A 19 1.89 -9.35 10.27
CA VAL A 19 1.37 -9.75 11.57
C VAL A 19 0.75 -8.54 12.26
N ASP A 20 -0.53 -8.66 12.59
CA ASP A 20 -1.24 -7.73 13.46
C ASP A 20 -1.49 -8.42 14.82
N VAL A 21 -0.96 -7.86 15.89
CA VAL A 21 -1.22 -8.34 17.26
C VAL A 21 -2.22 -7.42 17.92
N CYS A 22 -3.27 -7.99 18.46
CA CYS A 22 -4.35 -7.22 19.09
C CYS A 22 -4.96 -7.97 20.28
N SER A 23 -5.72 -7.27 21.10
CA SER A 23 -6.53 -7.90 22.13
C SER A 23 -7.74 -8.59 21.51
N HIS A 24 -7.98 -9.83 21.89
CA HIS A 24 -9.19 -10.55 21.53
C HIS A 24 -10.27 -10.33 22.60
N ARG A 25 -11.11 -9.34 22.40
CA ARG A 25 -12.31 -9.15 23.18
C ARG A 25 -13.49 -9.73 22.42
N LYS A 26 -14.16 -10.74 22.97
CA LYS A 26 -15.49 -11.13 22.47
C LYS A 26 -16.44 -9.97 22.74
N ILE A 27 -16.65 -9.12 21.75
CA ILE A 27 -17.69 -8.09 21.83
C ILE A 27 -19.00 -8.84 21.70
N ALA A 28 -19.80 -8.84 22.77
CA ALA A 28 -21.18 -9.29 22.68
C ALA A 28 -21.85 -8.52 21.54
N ARG A 29 -22.56 -9.22 20.64
CA ARG A 29 -23.30 -8.59 19.53
C ARG A 29 -24.35 -7.65 20.15
N GLY A 30 -23.97 -6.40 20.36
CA GLY A 30 -24.84 -5.34 20.83
C GLY A 30 -25.74 -4.84 19.69
N LYS A 31 -26.81 -4.13 20.05
CA LYS A 31 -27.69 -3.42 19.11
C LYS A 31 -26.87 -2.54 18.19
N ARG A 32 -27.21 -2.50 16.90
CA ARG A 32 -26.59 -1.62 15.90
C ARG A 32 -26.45 -0.21 16.46
N ILE A 33 -25.21 0.24 16.64
CA ILE A 33 -24.91 1.59 17.07
C ILE A 33 -25.41 2.54 15.96
N ARG A 34 -26.22 3.55 16.35
CA ARG A 34 -26.64 4.61 15.44
C ARG A 34 -25.39 5.27 14.83
N TRP A 35 -25.46 5.56 13.55
CA TRP A 35 -24.40 6.26 12.85
C TRP A 35 -23.96 7.51 13.62
N ARG A 36 -22.67 7.62 13.91
CA ARG A 36 -22.04 8.79 14.54
C ARG A 36 -20.95 9.30 13.61
N ALA A 37 -20.74 10.60 13.59
CA ALA A 37 -19.60 11.19 12.89
C ALA A 37 -18.30 10.56 13.40
N THR A 38 -17.40 10.27 12.46
CA THR A 38 -16.10 9.70 12.78
C THR A 38 -15.26 10.75 13.50
N THR A 39 -14.77 10.46 14.70
CA THR A 39 -13.81 11.33 15.38
C THR A 39 -12.49 11.38 14.63
N GLU A 40 -11.67 12.40 14.85
CA GLU A 40 -10.37 12.52 14.22
C GLU A 40 -9.46 11.31 14.53
N ALA A 41 -9.42 10.88 15.80
CA ALA A 41 -8.69 9.68 16.21
C ALA A 41 -9.21 8.44 15.46
N GLN A 42 -10.50 8.27 15.31
CA GLN A 42 -11.08 7.17 14.55
C GLN A 42 -10.76 7.28 13.07
N ALA A 43 -10.69 8.50 12.53
CA ALA A 43 -10.29 8.73 11.14
C ALA A 43 -8.83 8.30 10.88
N LYS A 44 -7.90 8.64 11.79
CA LYS A 44 -6.49 8.18 11.75
C LYS A 44 -6.41 6.65 11.77
N VAL A 45 -7.12 5.98 12.68
CA VAL A 45 -7.18 4.50 12.75
C VAL A 45 -7.74 3.90 11.46
N ASN A 46 -8.81 4.46 10.91
CA ASN A 46 -9.41 3.99 9.67
C ASN A 46 -8.46 4.17 8.47
N GLN A 47 -7.71 5.26 8.44
CA GLN A 47 -6.69 5.51 7.42
C GLN A 47 -5.56 4.48 7.51
N MET A 48 -5.05 4.20 8.72
CA MET A 48 -4.01 3.20 8.93
C MET A 48 -4.48 1.80 8.50
N ARG A 49 -5.68 1.39 8.89
CA ARG A 49 -6.29 0.11 8.47
C ARG A 49 -6.42 0.01 6.96
N ARG A 50 -6.78 1.11 6.30
CA ARG A 50 -6.89 1.17 4.84
C ARG A 50 -5.51 1.02 4.19
N ARG A 51 -4.49 1.73 4.68
CA ARG A 51 -3.11 1.57 4.18
C ARG A 51 -2.65 0.11 4.26
N ARG A 52 -2.80 -0.53 5.42
CA ARG A 52 -2.47 -1.94 5.59
C ARG A 52 -3.25 -2.83 4.62
N TYR A 53 -4.54 -2.60 4.46
CA TYR A 53 -5.38 -3.39 3.55
C TYR A 53 -4.94 -3.25 2.09
N VAL A 54 -4.65 -2.04 1.62
CA VAL A 54 -4.17 -1.82 0.25
C VAL A 54 -2.78 -2.42 0.06
N THR A 55 -1.88 -2.25 1.03
CA THR A 55 -0.55 -2.89 1.02
C THR A 55 -0.65 -4.40 0.86
N ARG A 56 -1.55 -5.05 1.61
CA ARG A 56 -1.80 -6.50 1.47
C ARG A 56 -2.33 -6.85 0.08
N ILE A 57 -3.28 -6.07 -0.46
CA ILE A 57 -3.77 -6.29 -1.83
C ILE A 57 -2.63 -6.23 -2.83
N VAL A 58 -1.75 -5.23 -2.73
CA VAL A 58 -0.64 -5.07 -3.68
C VAL A 58 0.34 -6.24 -3.57
N ASN A 59 0.79 -6.59 -2.36
CA ASN A 59 1.73 -7.70 -2.15
C ASN A 59 1.14 -9.08 -2.49
N LEU A 60 -0.18 -9.24 -2.45
CA LEU A 60 -0.85 -10.50 -2.77
C LEU A 60 -1.07 -10.70 -4.26
N ASN A 61 -1.29 -9.63 -5.03
CA ASN A 61 -1.80 -9.72 -6.40
C ASN A 61 -0.82 -9.30 -7.48
N PHE A 62 0.25 -8.59 -7.12
CA PHE A 62 1.17 -8.01 -8.08
C PHE A 62 2.59 -8.48 -7.83
N ASP A 63 3.35 -8.57 -8.90
CA ASP A 63 4.74 -9.03 -8.94
C ASP A 63 5.63 -8.00 -9.68
N ALA A 64 6.90 -8.31 -9.81
CA ALA A 64 7.86 -7.43 -10.48
C ALA A 64 7.61 -7.27 -12.00
N ARG A 65 6.74 -8.08 -12.62
CA ARG A 65 6.30 -7.89 -14.01
C ARG A 65 5.09 -6.96 -14.10
N SER A 66 4.48 -6.65 -12.98
CA SER A 66 3.37 -5.71 -12.90
C SER A 66 3.87 -4.29 -13.13
N ILE A 67 3.01 -3.43 -13.63
CA ILE A 67 3.37 -2.11 -14.12
C ILE A 67 2.59 -1.05 -13.35
N MET A 68 3.32 -0.09 -12.79
CA MET A 68 2.76 1.15 -12.29
C MET A 68 2.65 2.15 -13.43
N LEU A 69 1.52 2.84 -13.48
CA LEU A 69 1.19 3.86 -14.47
C LEU A 69 0.77 5.14 -13.77
N GLU A 70 1.28 6.25 -14.23
CA GLU A 70 0.75 7.58 -13.93
C GLU A 70 0.17 8.17 -15.20
N LEU A 71 -1.12 8.50 -15.18
CA LEU A 71 -1.88 8.95 -16.33
C LEU A 71 -2.32 10.39 -16.14
N ASP A 72 -1.63 11.28 -16.84
CA ASP A 72 -1.91 12.71 -16.86
C ASP A 72 -2.81 13.13 -18.00
N TYR A 73 -3.19 14.41 -17.98
CA TYR A 73 -3.95 15.07 -19.03
C TYR A 73 -3.10 16.13 -19.74
N ALA A 74 -3.10 16.13 -21.07
CA ALA A 74 -2.49 17.19 -21.85
C ALA A 74 -3.29 18.50 -21.73
N PRO A 75 -2.66 19.66 -21.96
CA PRO A 75 -3.39 20.91 -22.14
C PRO A 75 -4.49 20.74 -23.20
N GLY A 76 -5.69 21.20 -22.92
CA GLY A 76 -6.86 21.03 -23.80
C GLY A 76 -7.64 19.71 -23.61
N GLU A 77 -7.04 18.69 -22.98
CA GLU A 77 -7.73 17.44 -22.61
C GLU A 77 -8.07 17.38 -21.11
N TYR A 78 -7.64 18.38 -20.37
CA TYR A 78 -7.83 18.49 -18.94
C TYR A 78 -9.32 18.60 -18.57
N THR A 79 -9.67 18.05 -17.43
CA THR A 79 -11.00 18.17 -16.86
C THR A 79 -10.93 18.50 -15.37
N ASP A 80 -11.70 19.49 -14.95
CA ASP A 80 -11.90 19.82 -13.53
C ASP A 80 -12.94 18.91 -12.88
N SER A 81 -13.73 18.20 -13.69
CA SER A 81 -14.74 17.30 -13.18
C SER A 81 -14.14 15.95 -12.77
N MET A 82 -14.16 15.66 -11.48
CA MET A 82 -13.76 14.35 -10.94
C MET A 82 -14.61 13.21 -11.52
N GLU A 83 -15.89 13.46 -11.80
CA GLU A 83 -16.76 12.47 -12.42
C GLU A 83 -16.32 12.16 -13.86
N GLN A 84 -15.99 13.19 -14.64
CA GLN A 84 -15.47 13.02 -15.99
C GLN A 84 -14.11 12.28 -15.97
N ALA A 85 -13.23 12.61 -15.04
CA ALA A 85 -11.95 11.94 -14.85
C ALA A 85 -12.15 10.44 -14.54
N LYS A 86 -13.06 10.12 -13.62
CA LYS A 86 -13.45 8.74 -13.33
C LYS A 86 -14.06 8.01 -14.54
N ARG A 87 -14.75 8.70 -15.42
CA ARG A 87 -15.25 8.16 -16.69
C ARG A 87 -14.10 7.87 -17.66
N ASN A 88 -13.13 8.77 -17.75
CA ASN A 88 -11.96 8.63 -18.62
C ASN A 88 -11.11 7.40 -18.24
N VAL A 89 -10.79 7.23 -16.95
CA VAL A 89 -10.03 6.07 -16.51
C VAL A 89 -10.80 4.76 -16.68
N ARG A 90 -12.11 4.75 -16.47
CA ARG A 90 -12.94 3.55 -16.77
C ARG A 90 -12.90 3.19 -18.26
N ASN A 91 -12.93 4.19 -19.15
CA ASN A 91 -12.79 3.95 -20.59
C ASN A 91 -11.40 3.46 -20.96
N TYR A 92 -10.35 3.94 -20.28
CA TYR A 92 -9.00 3.43 -20.40
C TYR A 92 -8.92 1.94 -19.99
N ILE A 93 -9.45 1.58 -18.81
CA ILE A 93 -9.51 0.19 -18.34
C ILE A 93 -10.18 -0.73 -19.37
N ARG A 94 -11.29 -0.30 -20.01
CA ARG A 94 -11.93 -1.08 -21.07
C ARG A 94 -11.02 -1.30 -22.28
N ARG A 95 -10.19 -0.30 -22.64
CA ARG A 95 -9.24 -0.42 -23.76
C ARG A 95 -8.11 -1.37 -23.43
N ILE A 96 -7.49 -1.21 -22.28
CA ILE A 96 -6.38 -2.10 -21.89
C ILE A 96 -6.87 -3.54 -21.66
N LYS A 97 -8.09 -3.75 -21.16
CA LYS A 97 -8.66 -5.07 -21.02
C LYS A 97 -8.62 -5.84 -22.36
N ARG A 98 -8.98 -5.20 -23.47
CA ARG A 98 -8.90 -5.80 -24.80
C ARG A 98 -7.45 -6.11 -25.22
N LEU A 99 -6.47 -5.31 -24.79
CA LEU A 99 -5.05 -5.59 -25.02
C LEU A 99 -4.62 -6.86 -24.28
N TYR A 100 -5.02 -7.00 -23.02
CA TYR A 100 -4.74 -8.21 -22.23
C TYR A 100 -5.38 -9.44 -22.86
N GLU A 101 -6.66 -9.38 -23.24
CA GLU A 101 -7.36 -10.44 -23.93
C GLU A 101 -6.65 -10.86 -25.23
N LYS A 102 -6.21 -9.89 -26.04
CA LYS A 102 -5.45 -10.14 -27.28
C LYS A 102 -4.11 -10.82 -27.03
N ASN A 103 -3.46 -10.57 -25.90
CA ASN A 103 -2.19 -11.16 -25.52
C ASN A 103 -2.36 -12.45 -24.70
N GLY A 104 -3.57 -12.96 -24.51
CA GLY A 104 -3.84 -14.15 -23.70
C GLY A 104 -3.52 -13.96 -22.21
N ALA A 105 -3.49 -12.72 -21.73
CA ALA A 105 -3.16 -12.35 -20.36
C ALA A 105 -4.40 -11.93 -19.57
N VAL A 106 -4.32 -12.03 -18.26
CA VAL A 106 -5.41 -11.64 -17.35
C VAL A 106 -5.09 -10.30 -16.71
N LEU A 107 -5.96 -9.31 -16.92
CA LEU A 107 -5.85 -8.00 -16.31
C LEU A 107 -6.32 -8.04 -14.85
N LYS A 108 -5.39 -7.85 -13.91
CA LYS A 108 -5.68 -7.39 -12.55
C LYS A 108 -5.28 -5.92 -12.47
N TYR A 109 -6.03 -5.10 -11.72
CA TYR A 109 -5.67 -3.70 -11.51
C TYR A 109 -6.15 -3.14 -10.18
N ILE A 110 -5.45 -2.13 -9.72
CA ILE A 110 -5.88 -1.17 -8.70
C ILE A 110 -5.58 0.24 -9.21
N TYR A 111 -6.48 1.21 -8.98
CA TYR A 111 -6.22 2.60 -9.33
C TYR A 111 -6.83 3.58 -8.34
N THR A 112 -6.23 4.75 -8.27
CA THR A 112 -6.77 5.95 -7.63
C THR A 112 -6.87 7.09 -8.66
N THR A 113 -7.77 8.03 -8.39
CA THR A 113 -7.91 9.30 -9.12
C THR A 113 -7.81 10.41 -8.11
N GLU A 114 -6.86 11.29 -8.27
CA GLU A 114 -6.61 12.35 -7.30
C GLU A 114 -6.32 13.70 -7.97
N ARG A 115 -6.38 14.77 -7.18
CA ARG A 115 -5.89 16.09 -7.55
C ARG A 115 -4.50 16.27 -6.97
N GLY A 116 -3.56 16.73 -7.78
CA GLY A 116 -2.25 17.13 -7.30
C GLY A 116 -2.39 18.27 -6.30
N GLU A 117 -1.69 18.16 -5.17
CA GLU A 117 -1.78 19.14 -4.08
C GLU A 117 -1.34 20.54 -4.53
N GLU A 118 -0.27 20.63 -5.32
CA GLU A 118 0.26 21.90 -5.82
C GLU A 118 -0.43 22.36 -7.12
N SER A 119 -0.64 21.45 -8.06
CA SER A 119 -1.15 21.79 -9.40
C SER A 119 -2.68 21.88 -9.46
N GLY A 120 -3.38 21.28 -8.50
CA GLY A 120 -4.83 21.08 -8.52
C GLY A 120 -5.33 20.21 -9.68
N ARG A 121 -4.42 19.69 -10.53
CA ARG A 121 -4.77 18.91 -11.72
C ARG A 121 -5.12 17.48 -11.36
N VAL A 122 -6.14 16.96 -12.01
CA VAL A 122 -6.53 15.56 -11.84
C VAL A 122 -5.58 14.66 -12.61
N HIS A 123 -5.17 13.58 -11.98
CA HIS A 123 -4.36 12.51 -12.57
C HIS A 123 -4.78 11.15 -11.99
N HIS A 124 -4.26 10.08 -12.57
CA HIS A 124 -4.59 8.72 -12.14
C HIS A 124 -3.32 7.93 -11.92
N HIS A 125 -3.27 7.21 -10.80
CA HIS A 125 -2.24 6.22 -10.53
C HIS A 125 -2.86 4.84 -10.63
N LEU A 126 -2.21 3.95 -11.38
CA LEU A 126 -2.67 2.57 -11.56
C LEU A 126 -1.52 1.60 -11.30
N ILE A 127 -1.86 0.43 -10.78
CA ILE A 127 -1.04 -0.78 -10.90
C ILE A 127 -1.83 -1.76 -11.73
N VAL A 128 -1.17 -2.37 -12.71
CA VAL A 128 -1.74 -3.42 -13.55
C VAL A 128 -0.83 -4.64 -13.57
N SER A 129 -1.41 -5.83 -13.68
CA SER A 129 -0.64 -7.08 -13.82
C SER A 129 0.23 -7.08 -15.07
N GLY A 130 1.30 -7.89 -15.11
CA GLY A 130 2.10 -8.11 -16.30
C GLY A 130 1.31 -8.73 -17.47
N GLY A 131 1.97 -8.84 -18.64
CA GLY A 131 1.42 -9.50 -19.83
C GLY A 131 1.13 -8.57 -21.00
N VAL A 132 1.24 -7.25 -20.82
CA VAL A 132 1.18 -6.23 -21.87
C VAL A 132 2.34 -5.27 -21.69
N SER A 133 2.95 -4.79 -22.79
CA SER A 133 4.10 -3.88 -22.70
C SER A 133 3.70 -2.50 -22.18
N LYS A 134 4.65 -1.81 -21.55
CA LYS A 134 4.49 -0.44 -21.05
C LYS A 134 4.06 0.52 -22.15
N GLU A 135 4.66 0.40 -23.31
CA GLU A 135 4.38 1.23 -24.49
C GLU A 135 2.95 1.06 -24.99
N ALA A 136 2.46 -0.18 -25.05
CA ALA A 136 1.07 -0.46 -25.44
C ALA A 136 0.06 0.08 -24.42
N LEU A 137 0.39 0.00 -23.13
CA LEU A 137 -0.43 0.57 -22.06
C LEU A 137 -0.48 2.11 -22.15
N LEU A 138 0.67 2.76 -22.33
CA LEU A 138 0.73 4.22 -22.49
C LEU A 138 0.02 4.69 -23.76
N ALA A 139 0.18 3.99 -24.88
CA ALA A 139 -0.51 4.32 -26.15
C ALA A 139 -2.02 4.20 -26.04
N ALA A 140 -2.54 3.36 -25.15
CA ALA A 140 -3.96 3.24 -24.87
C ALA A 140 -4.54 4.46 -24.12
N TRP A 141 -3.71 5.27 -23.44
CA TRP A 141 -4.12 6.50 -22.82
C TRP A 141 -4.10 7.66 -23.83
N LYS A 142 -5.28 8.05 -24.31
CA LYS A 142 -5.39 9.04 -25.40
C LYS A 142 -5.47 10.48 -24.92
N LYS A 143 -5.31 10.73 -23.61
CA LYS A 143 -5.51 12.07 -23.02
C LYS A 143 -4.21 12.84 -22.80
N SER A 144 -3.07 12.15 -22.82
CA SER A 144 -1.77 12.77 -22.71
C SER A 144 -0.67 11.86 -23.24
N LYS A 145 0.40 12.46 -23.74
CA LYS A 145 1.67 11.78 -24.05
C LYS A 145 2.71 11.92 -22.92
N ARG A 146 2.38 12.64 -21.86
CA ARG A 146 3.27 12.87 -20.70
C ARG A 146 3.18 11.79 -19.63
N SER A 147 2.19 10.90 -19.76
CA SER A 147 2.02 9.76 -18.86
C SER A 147 3.24 8.85 -18.88
N TYR A 148 3.54 8.21 -17.75
CA TYR A 148 4.67 7.30 -17.67
C TYR A 148 4.26 5.93 -17.10
N ALA A 149 5.14 4.95 -17.30
CA ALA A 149 4.98 3.59 -16.85
C ALA A 149 6.31 3.01 -16.39
N GLN A 150 6.30 2.28 -15.29
CA GLN A 150 7.46 1.54 -14.78
C GLN A 150 7.04 0.18 -14.23
N TYR A 151 7.97 -0.78 -14.22
CA TYR A 151 7.75 -2.03 -13.51
C TYR A 151 7.75 -1.80 -12.00
N LEU A 152 7.04 -2.64 -11.26
CA LEU A 152 7.07 -2.58 -9.82
C LEU A 152 8.45 -2.99 -9.29
N GLU A 153 8.96 -2.21 -8.36
CA GLU A 153 10.19 -2.53 -7.64
C GLU A 153 9.85 -3.15 -6.28
N TYR A 154 10.35 -4.35 -6.04
CA TYR A 154 10.19 -5.03 -4.77
C TYR A 154 11.34 -4.63 -3.85
N SER A 155 11.06 -3.79 -2.88
CA SER A 155 12.07 -3.26 -1.94
C SER A 155 12.26 -4.17 -0.72
N GLU A 156 13.15 -3.77 0.18
CA GLU A 156 13.30 -4.39 1.51
C GLU A 156 12.02 -4.35 2.37
N ASN A 157 11.04 -3.55 1.97
CA ASN A 157 9.71 -3.45 2.58
C ASN A 157 8.60 -4.04 1.69
N GLY A 158 8.96 -4.83 0.69
CA GLY A 158 8.04 -5.33 -0.33
C GLY A 158 7.45 -4.18 -1.15
N TYR A 159 6.16 -4.25 -1.47
CA TYR A 159 5.41 -3.16 -2.12
C TYR A 159 4.68 -2.26 -1.12
N THR A 160 5.20 -2.13 0.11
CA THR A 160 4.52 -1.41 1.20
C THR A 160 4.30 0.06 0.88
N ASP A 161 5.33 0.71 0.33
CA ASP A 161 5.29 2.14 0.02
C ASP A 161 4.24 2.45 -1.05
N LEU A 162 4.12 1.60 -2.08
CA LEU A 162 3.07 1.69 -3.08
C LEU A 162 1.68 1.56 -2.46
N GLY A 163 1.47 0.57 -1.59
CA GLY A 163 0.20 0.38 -0.91
C GLY A 163 -0.21 1.59 -0.08
N ALA A 164 0.74 2.23 0.60
CA ALA A 164 0.50 3.45 1.36
C ALA A 164 0.07 4.62 0.45
N TYR A 165 0.72 4.76 -0.70
CA TYR A 165 0.40 5.79 -1.70
C TYR A 165 -1.04 5.65 -2.21
N TYR A 166 -1.46 4.45 -2.64
CA TYR A 166 -2.83 4.21 -3.13
C TYR A 166 -3.92 4.31 -2.06
N ALA A 167 -3.55 4.36 -0.80
CA ALA A 167 -4.48 4.50 0.30
C ALA A 167 -4.71 5.96 0.75
N LYS A 168 -4.07 6.95 0.11
CA LYS A 168 -4.31 8.37 0.38
C LYS A 168 -5.80 8.69 0.23
N ARG A 169 -6.30 9.59 1.07
CA ARG A 169 -7.68 10.04 1.03
C ARG A 169 -7.73 11.37 0.29
N ASN A 170 -8.47 11.41 -0.80
CA ASN A 170 -8.58 12.62 -1.61
C ASN A 170 -9.66 13.59 -1.10
N GLU A 171 -10.83 13.06 -0.71
CA GLU A 171 -11.94 13.86 -0.17
C GLU A 171 -12.76 13.05 0.84
N ALA A 172 -13.52 13.75 1.67
CA ALA A 172 -14.45 13.11 2.59
C ALA A 172 -15.50 12.32 1.78
N PHE A 173 -15.71 11.05 2.12
CA PHE A 173 -16.69 10.13 1.52
C PHE A 173 -16.34 9.52 0.15
N GLU A 174 -15.22 9.87 -0.49
CA GLU A 174 -14.83 9.20 -1.72
C GLU A 174 -14.12 7.86 -1.47
N ARG A 175 -14.31 6.93 -2.42
CA ARG A 175 -13.50 5.70 -2.46
C ARG A 175 -12.07 6.07 -2.80
N CYS A 176 -11.14 5.74 -1.94
CA CYS A 176 -9.73 6.07 -2.15
C CYS A 176 -9.11 5.29 -3.31
N PHE A 177 -9.61 4.10 -3.61
CA PHE A 177 -9.12 3.27 -4.71
C PHE A 177 -10.24 2.39 -5.29
N THR A 178 -10.03 1.94 -6.49
CA THR A 178 -10.87 0.97 -7.19
C THR A 178 -10.00 -0.18 -7.69
N CYS A 179 -10.47 -1.40 -7.59
CA CYS A 179 -9.76 -2.58 -8.07
C CYS A 179 -10.65 -3.46 -8.96
N SER A 180 -10.01 -4.31 -9.76
CA SER A 180 -10.69 -5.31 -10.58
C SER A 180 -11.40 -6.36 -9.70
N GLN A 181 -12.43 -7.00 -10.26
CA GLN A 181 -13.21 -8.00 -9.52
C GLN A 181 -12.42 -9.27 -9.19
N ASN A 182 -11.43 -9.60 -10.01
CA ASN A 182 -10.56 -10.77 -9.88
C ASN A 182 -9.34 -10.55 -8.98
N ILE A 183 -9.31 -9.45 -8.22
CA ILE A 183 -8.32 -9.25 -7.16
C ILE A 183 -8.57 -10.22 -6.02
N GLU A 184 -7.54 -10.96 -5.62
CA GLU A 184 -7.55 -11.74 -4.39
C GLU A 184 -7.61 -10.81 -3.18
N ARG A 185 -8.49 -11.16 -2.23
CA ARG A 185 -8.64 -10.40 -0.99
C ARG A 185 -7.73 -10.98 0.07
N PRO A 186 -7.02 -10.12 0.85
CA PRO A 186 -6.19 -10.62 1.92
C PRO A 186 -7.05 -11.23 3.04
N GLU A 187 -6.87 -12.51 3.27
CA GLU A 187 -7.51 -13.24 4.36
C GLU A 187 -6.44 -13.69 5.37
N PRO A 188 -6.73 -13.62 6.67
CA PRO A 188 -5.78 -14.10 7.66
C PRO A 188 -5.68 -15.62 7.60
N LEU A 189 -4.49 -16.15 7.89
CA LEU A 189 -4.29 -17.58 8.05
C LEU A 189 -5.19 -18.13 9.18
N PRO A 190 -5.76 -19.33 9.01
CA PRO A 190 -6.45 -20.03 10.09
C PRO A 190 -5.57 -20.23 11.30
N GLU A 191 -6.13 -20.24 12.52
CA GLU A 191 -5.38 -20.42 13.76
C GLU A 191 -4.68 -21.79 13.85
N GLU A 192 -5.24 -22.79 13.17
CA GLU A 192 -4.70 -24.15 13.03
C GLU A 192 -3.52 -24.25 12.04
N ASP A 193 -3.32 -23.23 11.20
CA ASP A 193 -2.22 -23.22 10.25
C ASP A 193 -0.85 -23.28 10.96
N ARG A 194 0.09 -24.04 10.40
CA ARG A 194 1.42 -24.25 11.00
C ARG A 194 2.19 -22.95 11.16
N GLU A 195 2.18 -22.12 10.14
CA GLU A 195 2.90 -20.86 10.13
C GLU A 195 2.23 -19.85 11.08
N CYS A 196 0.91 -19.78 11.06
CA CYS A 196 0.14 -18.97 12.01
C CYS A 196 0.49 -19.35 13.46
N ARG A 197 0.53 -20.65 13.78
CA ARG A 197 0.91 -21.13 15.13
C ARG A 197 2.34 -20.79 15.49
N ARG A 198 3.28 -20.95 14.54
CA ARG A 198 4.70 -20.64 14.75
C ARG A 198 4.90 -19.20 15.13
N ILE A 199 4.32 -18.29 14.36
CA ILE A 199 4.41 -16.84 14.57
C ILE A 199 3.66 -16.43 15.84
N SER A 200 2.45 -16.93 16.04
CA SER A 200 1.58 -16.55 17.18
C SER A 200 2.19 -16.90 18.54
N ARG A 201 3.02 -17.95 18.63
CA ARG A 201 3.70 -18.33 19.87
C ARG A 201 4.63 -17.23 20.42
N VAL A 202 5.15 -16.38 19.55
CA VAL A 202 6.01 -15.25 19.94
C VAL A 202 5.20 -14.19 20.69
N PHE A 203 3.91 -14.01 20.36
CA PHE A 203 3.08 -12.92 20.85
C PHE A 203 2.18 -13.29 22.03
N THR A 204 2.76 -13.89 23.06
CA THR A 204 2.05 -14.03 24.34
C THR A 204 1.92 -12.68 25.03
N LYS A 205 0.93 -12.52 25.93
CA LYS A 205 0.76 -11.28 26.67
C LYS A 205 2.01 -10.89 27.45
N LYS A 206 2.72 -11.89 28.01
CA LYS A 206 3.98 -11.68 28.72
C LYS A 206 5.06 -11.13 27.77
N ASN A 207 5.28 -11.80 26.64
CA ASN A 207 6.29 -11.37 25.68
C ASN A 207 5.97 -9.97 25.11
N CYS A 208 4.70 -9.69 24.76
CA CYS A 208 4.31 -8.37 24.29
C CYS A 208 4.56 -7.28 25.33
N LYS A 209 4.36 -7.59 26.61
CA LYS A 209 4.74 -6.68 27.70
C LYS A 209 6.26 -6.45 27.73
N ASP A 210 7.03 -7.52 27.66
CA ASP A 210 8.50 -7.43 27.68
C ASP A 210 9.03 -6.65 26.47
N PHE A 211 8.45 -6.82 25.28
CA PHE A 211 8.81 -6.07 24.07
C PHE A 211 8.54 -4.56 24.22
N TYR A 212 7.43 -4.21 24.86
CA TYR A 212 7.05 -2.82 25.09
C TYR A 212 7.92 -2.17 26.19
N GLU A 213 8.02 -2.81 27.37
CA GLU A 213 8.70 -2.25 28.55
C GLU A 213 10.23 -2.14 28.37
N ASN A 214 10.81 -3.08 27.62
CA ASN A 214 12.25 -3.10 27.36
C ASN A 214 12.65 -2.42 26.05
N ASN A 215 11.73 -1.76 25.37
CA ASN A 215 11.97 -1.04 24.09
C ASN A 215 12.80 -1.87 23.11
N PHE A 216 12.33 -3.07 22.78
CA PHE A 216 13.06 -3.97 21.88
C PHE A 216 13.53 -3.27 20.62
N THR A 217 14.81 -3.41 20.35
CA THR A 217 15.42 -2.93 19.11
C THR A 217 14.94 -3.75 17.91
N ARG A 218 15.14 -3.22 16.72
CA ARG A 218 14.87 -3.95 15.47
C ARG A 218 15.62 -5.28 15.41
N ALA A 219 16.87 -5.30 15.85
CA ALA A 219 17.70 -6.51 15.84
C ALA A 219 17.17 -7.59 16.79
N GLU A 220 16.77 -7.23 17.99
CA GLU A 220 16.17 -8.15 18.96
C GLU A 220 14.84 -8.69 18.46
N MET A 221 13.98 -7.85 17.87
CA MET A 221 12.74 -8.30 17.29
C MET A 221 12.96 -9.22 16.09
N ALA A 222 13.91 -8.91 15.20
CA ALA A 222 14.26 -9.74 14.06
C ALA A 222 14.79 -11.13 14.49
N ALA A 223 15.54 -11.20 15.58
CA ALA A 223 16.07 -12.48 16.11
C ALA A 223 14.98 -13.47 16.54
N LEU A 224 13.75 -13.00 16.81
CA LEU A 224 12.61 -13.87 17.14
C LEU A 224 12.05 -14.63 15.92
N PHE A 225 12.43 -14.22 14.70
CA PHE A 225 11.91 -14.78 13.45
C PHE A 225 13.07 -15.26 12.55
N PRO A 226 13.79 -16.32 12.96
CA PRO A 226 14.91 -16.83 12.17
C PRO A 226 14.45 -17.23 10.75
N GLY A 227 15.23 -16.84 9.76
CA GLY A 227 14.93 -17.04 8.35
C GLY A 227 14.06 -15.94 7.71
N TYR A 228 13.55 -14.99 8.48
CA TYR A 228 12.83 -13.84 7.97
C TYR A 228 13.67 -12.56 8.13
N LYS A 229 13.44 -11.59 7.23
CA LYS A 229 13.96 -10.23 7.38
C LYS A 229 12.85 -9.32 7.88
N LEU A 230 13.02 -8.68 9.02
CA LEU A 230 12.07 -7.72 9.54
C LEU A 230 12.10 -6.45 8.69
N CYS A 231 10.93 -6.06 8.15
CA CYS A 231 10.76 -4.80 7.44
C CYS A 231 10.81 -3.59 8.37
N ASP A 232 10.95 -2.40 7.79
CA ASP A 232 10.85 -1.16 8.54
C ASP A 232 9.41 -0.89 9.02
N GLY A 233 9.27 -0.01 10.02
CA GLY A 233 7.97 0.45 10.49
C GLY A 233 7.19 -0.58 11.31
N TRP A 234 7.85 -1.51 12.01
CA TRP A 234 7.18 -2.28 13.05
C TRP A 234 6.82 -1.39 14.23
N THR A 235 5.69 -1.66 14.85
CA THR A 235 5.17 -0.86 15.97
C THR A 235 4.75 -1.74 17.13
N CYS A 236 4.95 -1.24 18.36
CA CYS A 236 4.43 -1.83 19.58
C CYS A 236 3.86 -0.71 20.45
N THR A 237 2.57 -0.79 20.78
CA THR A 237 1.88 0.21 21.59
C THR A 237 1.09 -0.46 22.69
N TYR A 238 0.97 0.19 23.84
CA TYR A 238 0.15 -0.24 24.97
C TYR A 238 -1.12 0.58 25.05
N ASN A 239 -2.24 -0.10 25.26
CA ASN A 239 -3.51 0.55 25.50
C ASN A 239 -3.89 0.42 26.98
N PRO A 240 -3.90 1.53 27.76
CA PRO A 240 -4.20 1.50 29.19
C PRO A 240 -5.69 1.17 29.50
N TYR A 241 -6.61 1.37 28.53
CA TYR A 241 -8.04 1.13 28.74
C TYR A 241 -8.40 -0.35 28.78
N ASP A 242 -7.74 -1.17 28.01
CA ASP A 242 -7.98 -2.62 27.95
C ASP A 242 -6.79 -3.45 28.42
N HIS A 243 -5.72 -2.82 28.88
CA HIS A 243 -4.46 -3.43 29.32
C HIS A 243 -3.89 -4.40 28.29
N SER A 244 -3.91 -4.00 27.02
CA SER A 244 -3.49 -4.81 25.88
C SER A 244 -2.36 -4.16 25.12
N TYR A 245 -1.58 -4.99 24.44
CA TYR A 245 -0.53 -4.56 23.53
C TYR A 245 -1.03 -4.70 22.09
N TYR A 246 -0.73 -3.70 21.27
CA TYR A 246 -1.00 -3.69 19.84
C TYR A 246 0.32 -3.63 19.11
N MET A 247 0.55 -4.59 18.23
CA MET A 247 1.76 -4.63 17.45
C MET A 247 1.43 -4.80 15.97
N HIS A 248 2.29 -4.28 15.13
CA HIS A 248 2.24 -4.50 13.71
C HIS A 248 3.64 -4.69 13.18
N MET A 249 3.83 -5.69 12.33
CA MET A 249 5.10 -5.93 11.68
C MET A 249 4.93 -6.65 10.36
N ARG A 250 5.97 -6.56 9.54
CA ARG A 250 6.11 -7.27 8.28
C ARG A 250 7.43 -8.00 8.25
N LEU A 251 7.40 -9.20 7.73
CA LEU A 251 8.53 -10.11 7.67
C LEU A 251 8.68 -10.56 6.21
N LEU A 252 9.79 -10.24 5.56
CA LEU A 252 10.12 -10.79 4.25
C LEU A 252 10.51 -12.24 4.40
N LYS A 253 10.00 -13.07 3.50
CA LYS A 253 10.36 -14.49 3.41
C LYS A 253 11.80 -14.65 2.91
N PRO A 254 12.49 -15.73 3.28
CA PRO A 254 13.89 -15.95 2.87
C PRO A 254 14.06 -16.08 1.35
N ASP A 255 13.05 -16.56 0.67
CA ASP A 255 12.97 -16.74 -0.79
C ASP A 255 12.32 -15.55 -1.51
N ALA A 256 11.99 -14.48 -0.77
CA ALA A 256 11.50 -13.27 -1.40
C ALA A 256 12.57 -12.71 -2.33
N ASP A 257 12.27 -12.75 -3.62
CA ASP A 257 13.16 -12.21 -4.64
C ASP A 257 13.19 -10.67 -4.55
N ILE A 258 14.11 -10.17 -3.72
CA ILE A 258 14.43 -8.74 -3.66
C ILE A 258 15.28 -8.36 -4.91
N ALA A 259 15.41 -9.33 -5.85
CA ALA A 259 16.33 -9.23 -6.92
C ALA A 259 16.14 -8.00 -7.78
N SER A 260 17.22 -7.28 -7.98
CA SER A 260 17.80 -6.86 -9.27
C SER A 260 16.85 -6.42 -10.39
N TRP A 261 15.61 -6.08 -10.10
CA TRP A 261 14.73 -5.50 -11.11
C TRP A 261 15.16 -4.04 -11.32
N ALA A 262 16.08 -3.85 -12.26
CA ALA A 262 16.37 -2.52 -12.76
C ALA A 262 15.07 -1.94 -13.33
N THR A 263 14.40 -1.11 -12.57
CA THR A 263 13.21 -0.41 -13.01
C THR A 263 13.56 0.58 -14.08
N THR A 264 13.35 0.21 -15.33
CA THR A 264 13.49 1.13 -16.44
C THR A 264 12.19 1.92 -16.56
N VAL A 265 12.24 3.18 -16.20
CA VAL A 265 11.11 4.09 -16.42
C VAL A 265 10.92 4.31 -17.91
N THR A 266 9.71 4.08 -18.41
CA THR A 266 9.36 4.30 -19.81
C THR A 266 8.42 5.48 -19.92
N TYR A 267 8.88 6.52 -20.60
CA TYR A 267 8.09 7.69 -20.93
C TYR A 267 7.51 7.57 -22.33
N ASN A 268 6.32 8.08 -22.54
CA ASN A 268 5.74 8.23 -23.86
C ASN A 268 6.33 9.49 -24.55
N ARG A 269 7.55 9.36 -25.09
CA ARG A 269 8.36 10.48 -25.61
C ARG A 269 7.82 11.17 -26.86
N GLY A 270 6.55 11.09 -27.13
CA GLY A 270 6.01 11.64 -28.39
C GLY A 270 5.91 13.16 -28.52
N SER A 271 6.26 13.99 -27.54
CA SER A 271 6.19 15.46 -27.65
C SER A 271 6.58 16.22 -26.37
N LEU A 272 7.74 15.98 -25.82
CA LEU A 272 8.36 16.98 -24.96
C LEU A 272 9.05 17.97 -25.89
N GLY A 273 8.37 19.10 -26.18
CA GLY A 273 9.04 20.26 -26.77
C GLY A 273 10.12 20.74 -25.82
N ASP A 274 11.25 21.13 -26.39
CA ASP A 274 12.39 21.69 -25.67
C ASP A 274 11.92 22.76 -24.67
N GLY A 275 12.18 22.55 -23.38
CA GLY A 275 12.01 23.61 -22.39
C GLY A 275 11.18 23.28 -21.14
N TYR A 276 10.99 22.02 -20.75
CA TYR A 276 10.39 21.73 -19.45
C TYR A 276 11.47 21.37 -18.39
N PRO A 277 11.30 21.82 -17.12
CA PRO A 277 12.30 21.65 -16.04
C PRO A 277 12.65 20.20 -15.66
N TRP A 278 11.96 19.22 -16.23
CA TRP A 278 12.17 17.79 -15.98
C TRP A 278 13.36 17.19 -16.70
N ASP A 279 13.91 17.88 -17.73
CA ASP A 279 15.12 17.42 -18.44
C ASP A 279 16.41 17.56 -17.61
N SER A 280 16.34 18.28 -16.47
CA SER A 280 17.46 18.44 -15.55
C SER A 280 17.50 17.40 -14.41
N LEU A 281 16.43 16.61 -14.24
CA LEU A 281 16.41 15.54 -13.25
C LEU A 281 17.05 14.28 -13.83
N ARG A 282 18.28 13.99 -13.39
CA ARG A 282 18.93 12.71 -13.68
C ARG A 282 18.06 11.56 -13.15
N PRO A 283 18.09 10.36 -13.79
CA PRO A 283 17.34 9.19 -13.32
C PRO A 283 17.60 8.81 -11.86
N GLU A 284 18.73 9.26 -11.30
CA GLU A 284 19.15 9.05 -9.90
C GLU A 284 18.42 9.93 -8.89
N GLU A 285 17.75 11.00 -9.35
CA GLU A 285 17.02 11.97 -8.52
C GLU A 285 15.51 11.96 -8.79
N SER A 286 14.96 10.80 -9.14
CA SER A 286 13.52 10.68 -9.37
C SER A 286 12.74 11.06 -8.12
N THR A 287 11.60 11.72 -8.32
CA THR A 287 10.61 12.12 -7.30
C THR A 287 10.27 11.00 -6.31
N TYR A 288 10.49 9.74 -6.68
CA TYR A 288 10.37 8.56 -5.82
C TYR A 288 11.34 8.58 -4.63
N LYS A 289 12.59 9.11 -4.78
CA LYS A 289 13.52 9.30 -3.64
C LYS A 289 13.08 10.44 -2.73
N GLN A 290 12.51 11.52 -3.28
CA GLN A 290 11.97 12.62 -2.47
C GLN A 290 10.70 12.20 -1.71
N GLU A 291 9.82 11.43 -2.31
CA GLU A 291 8.66 10.88 -1.61
C GLU A 291 9.06 9.84 -0.55
N LYS A 292 10.12 9.08 -0.75
CA LYS A 292 10.68 8.18 0.27
C LYS A 292 11.16 8.95 1.51
N TYR A 293 11.71 10.16 1.33
CA TYR A 293 12.07 11.08 2.41
C TYR A 293 10.84 11.66 3.12
N TYR A 294 9.78 12.00 2.38
CA TYR A 294 8.52 12.49 2.96
C TYR A 294 7.84 11.41 3.81
N TYR A 295 7.86 10.16 3.39
CA TYR A 295 7.24 9.06 4.13
C TYR A 295 8.01 8.68 5.41
N SER A 296 9.34 8.74 5.42
CA SER A 296 10.13 8.53 6.64
C SER A 296 9.98 9.68 7.63
N ALA A 297 9.93 10.92 7.16
CA ALA A 297 9.71 12.10 7.98
C ALA A 297 8.31 12.15 8.62
N TYR A 298 7.28 11.61 7.93
CA TYR A 298 5.91 11.58 8.45
C TYR A 298 5.73 10.59 9.61
N TRP A 299 6.55 9.55 9.68
CA TRP A 299 6.56 8.62 10.82
C TRP A 299 7.15 9.25 12.07
N HIS A 300 8.15 10.12 11.93
CA HIS A 300 8.75 10.85 13.06
C HIS A 300 7.85 11.97 13.60
N LEU A 301 6.95 12.53 12.79
CA LEU A 301 6.02 13.59 13.24
C LEU A 301 4.81 13.04 14.03
N VAL A 302 4.51 11.75 13.94
CA VAL A 302 3.40 11.12 14.69
C VAL A 302 3.85 10.69 16.10
N ASP A 303 5.16 10.48 16.32
CA ASP A 303 5.72 10.09 17.61
C ASP A 303 6.11 11.30 18.51
N ASN A 304 6.10 12.53 17.97
CA ASN A 304 6.54 13.72 18.72
C ASN A 304 5.41 14.63 19.22
N ASP A 305 4.14 14.31 18.99
CA ASP A 305 3.00 15.12 19.46
C ASP A 305 2.44 14.63 20.82
N GLU A 306 3.17 13.82 21.57
CA GLU A 306 2.77 13.39 22.94
C GLU A 306 3.67 13.95 24.06
N GLU A 307 4.43 15.03 23.80
CA GLU A 307 5.09 15.80 24.87
C GLU A 307 4.69 17.29 24.77
N GLU A 308 3.45 17.61 25.25
CA GLU A 308 3.12 18.85 25.95
C GLU A 308 1.80 18.68 26.75
#